data_3a7af00f227a932b0ee27808ccdbdb77
#
_entry.id   3a7af00f227a932b0ee27808ccdbdb77
#
_cell.length_a   1.000
_cell.length_b   1.000
_cell.length_c   1.000
_cell.angle_alpha   90.00
_cell.angle_beta   90.00
_cell.angle_gamma   90.00
#
_symmetry.space_group_name_H-M   'P 1'
#
loop_
_entity.id
_entity.type
_entity.pdbx_description
1 polymer ?
#
loop_
_entity_poly.entity_id
_entity_poly.type
_entity_poly.pdbx_seq_one_letter_code
_entity_poly.pdbx_strand_id
1 'polypeptide(L)'
;MKTSISNEITLKFPSRSCNEGFARTAVACFAAQMDPTLNELEDIKTSVSEAVTNAIVHAYPDSIGFVTVRARIYPENVLELMVKDHGRGISDIDQARQPMFTTGGEDRSGMGFTIMESFMDKLSIRSISGRGTTVIMKKKLAPRINRSK
;
A
#
# COMPACT_ATOMS: atom_id res chain seq x y z
N MET A 1 -13.86 -18.04 12.36
CA MET A 1 -12.60 -18.80 12.19
C MET A 1 -11.54 -17.93 11.59
N LYS A 2 -10.36 -17.99 12.15
CA LYS A 2 -9.24 -17.17 11.66
C LYS A 2 -8.62 -17.81 10.43
N THR A 3 -8.52 -17.04 9.35
CA THR A 3 -7.90 -17.50 8.11
C THR A 3 -6.38 -17.54 8.29
N SER A 4 -5.75 -18.66 7.98
CA SER A 4 -4.29 -18.76 8.07
C SER A 4 -3.61 -18.09 6.89
N ILE A 5 -2.48 -17.49 7.18
CA ILE A 5 -1.65 -16.82 6.15
C ILE A 5 -0.88 -17.88 5.38
N SER A 6 -0.95 -17.83 4.05
CA SER A 6 -0.22 -18.77 3.20
C SER A 6 1.25 -18.37 3.05
N ASN A 7 1.51 -17.07 2.94
CA ASN A 7 2.88 -16.56 2.84
C ASN A 7 2.89 -15.08 3.19
N GLU A 8 4.04 -14.56 3.62
CA GLU A 8 4.16 -13.13 3.91
C GLU A 8 5.60 -12.65 3.83
N ILE A 9 5.73 -11.36 3.53
CA ILE A 9 7.00 -10.64 3.65
C ILE A 9 6.78 -9.35 4.41
N THR A 10 7.84 -8.86 5.03
CA THR A 10 7.85 -7.54 5.65
C THR A 10 9.12 -6.82 5.23
N LEU A 11 8.97 -5.57 4.80
CA LEU A 11 10.06 -4.68 4.46
C LEU A 11 10.02 -3.50 5.42
N LYS A 12 11.18 -3.08 5.88
CA LYS A 12 11.29 -1.87 6.69
C LYS A 12 12.45 -1.05 6.15
N PHE A 13 12.21 0.24 5.89
CA PHE A 13 13.21 1.09 5.27
C PHE A 13 13.04 2.55 5.68
N PRO A 14 14.11 3.36 5.59
CA PRO A 14 14.00 4.79 5.83
C PRO A 14 13.11 5.45 4.77
N SER A 15 12.44 6.53 5.15
CA SER A 15 11.50 7.24 4.29
C SER A 15 12.19 8.08 3.21
N ARG A 16 13.13 7.47 2.50
CA ARG A 16 13.82 8.09 1.39
C ARG A 16 13.09 7.80 0.10
N SER A 17 12.99 8.79 -0.78
CA SER A 17 12.23 8.66 -2.02
C SER A 17 12.74 7.52 -2.92
N CYS A 18 14.04 7.23 -2.88
CA CYS A 18 14.60 6.14 -3.67
C CYS A 18 14.08 4.76 -3.24
N ASN A 19 13.55 4.63 -2.03
CA ASN A 19 13.07 3.34 -1.54
C ASN A 19 11.65 3.00 -2.02
N GLU A 20 10.94 3.97 -2.59
CA GLU A 20 9.60 3.70 -3.15
C GLU A 20 9.69 2.67 -4.28
N GLY A 21 10.61 2.85 -5.22
CA GLY A 21 10.77 1.91 -6.33
C GLY A 21 11.16 0.52 -5.87
N PHE A 22 12.03 0.44 -4.85
CA PHE A 22 12.40 -0.85 -4.27
C PHE A 22 11.19 -1.55 -3.66
N ALA A 23 10.42 -0.84 -2.84
CA ALA A 23 9.25 -1.43 -2.19
C ALA A 23 8.22 -1.91 -3.21
N ARG A 24 7.92 -1.09 -4.20
CA ARG A 24 6.99 -1.44 -5.28
C ARG A 24 7.43 -2.70 -6.01
N THR A 25 8.70 -2.76 -6.37
CA THR A 25 9.25 -3.91 -7.10
C THR A 25 9.25 -5.17 -6.23
N ALA A 26 9.64 -5.05 -4.96
CA ALA A 26 9.66 -6.19 -4.06
C ALA A 26 8.26 -6.77 -3.87
N VAL A 27 7.25 -5.91 -3.68
CA VAL A 27 5.87 -6.37 -3.52
C VAL A 27 5.37 -7.01 -4.82
N ALA A 28 5.71 -6.44 -5.97
CA ALA A 28 5.32 -7.03 -7.27
C ALA A 28 5.92 -8.42 -7.45
N CYS A 29 7.20 -8.58 -7.10
CA CYS A 29 7.86 -9.88 -7.16
C CYS A 29 7.19 -10.89 -6.23
N PHE A 30 6.85 -10.46 -5.04
CA PHE A 30 6.15 -11.32 -4.08
C PHE A 30 4.77 -11.73 -4.61
N ALA A 31 4.01 -10.77 -5.12
CA ALA A 31 2.67 -11.03 -5.64
C ALA A 31 2.69 -11.89 -6.89
N ALA A 32 3.80 -11.93 -7.61
CA ALA A 32 3.93 -12.72 -8.83
C ALA A 32 3.70 -14.22 -8.57
N GLN A 33 3.95 -14.71 -7.36
CA GLN A 33 3.69 -16.10 -7.03
C GLN A 33 2.20 -16.46 -7.06
N MET A 34 1.33 -15.45 -7.04
CA MET A 34 -0.11 -15.66 -7.15
C MET A 34 -0.59 -15.72 -8.59
N ASP A 35 0.33 -15.61 -9.55
CA ASP A 35 0.05 -15.65 -10.97
C ASP A 35 -0.98 -14.60 -11.39
N PRO A 36 -0.73 -13.31 -11.09
CA PRO A 36 -1.66 -12.24 -11.44
C PRO A 36 -1.67 -11.98 -12.94
N THR A 37 -2.75 -11.38 -13.45
CA THR A 37 -2.75 -10.80 -14.78
C THR A 37 -1.85 -9.56 -14.78
N LEU A 38 -1.48 -9.09 -15.97
CA LEU A 38 -0.71 -7.85 -16.08
C LEU A 38 -1.45 -6.66 -15.47
N ASN A 39 -2.76 -6.58 -15.69
CA ASN A 39 -3.56 -5.50 -15.11
C ASN A 39 -3.60 -5.58 -13.60
N GLU A 40 -3.78 -6.78 -13.05
CA GLU A 40 -3.75 -6.96 -11.59
C GLU A 40 -2.41 -6.56 -11.00
N LEU A 41 -1.32 -6.94 -11.67
CA LEU A 41 0.02 -6.62 -11.21
C LEU A 41 0.26 -5.10 -11.23
N GLU A 42 -0.18 -4.41 -12.28
CA GLU A 42 -0.07 -2.96 -12.38
C GLU A 42 -0.90 -2.25 -11.31
N ASP A 43 -2.10 -2.75 -11.03
CA ASP A 43 -2.93 -2.21 -9.95
C ASP A 43 -2.24 -2.33 -8.60
N ILE A 44 -1.62 -3.47 -8.33
CA ILE A 44 -0.88 -3.72 -7.10
C ILE A 44 0.32 -2.77 -6.99
N LYS A 45 1.09 -2.66 -8.06
CA LYS A 45 2.29 -1.79 -8.09
C LYS A 45 1.91 -0.32 -7.84
N THR A 46 0.88 0.13 -8.52
CA THR A 46 0.43 1.53 -8.39
C THR A 46 -0.07 1.80 -6.98
N SER A 47 -0.84 0.88 -6.41
CA SER A 47 -1.38 1.06 -5.05
C SER A 47 -0.27 1.11 -4.00
N VAL A 48 0.73 0.24 -4.12
CA VAL A 48 1.89 0.26 -3.21
C VAL A 48 2.66 1.57 -3.37
N SER A 49 2.89 1.98 -4.61
CA SER A 49 3.60 3.22 -4.90
C SER A 49 2.92 4.42 -4.25
N GLU A 50 1.59 4.51 -4.37
CA GLU A 50 0.83 5.62 -3.77
C GLU A 50 0.90 5.58 -2.25
N ALA A 51 0.75 4.42 -1.65
CA ALA A 51 0.78 4.29 -0.20
C ALA A 51 2.17 4.61 0.37
N VAL A 52 3.23 4.12 -0.27
CA VAL A 52 4.59 4.37 0.17
C VAL A 52 4.96 5.84 -0.03
N THR A 53 4.57 6.44 -1.15
CA THR A 53 4.80 7.86 -1.40
C THR A 53 4.12 8.72 -0.33
N ASN A 54 2.89 8.38 0.04
CA ASN A 54 2.21 9.10 1.11
C ASN A 54 2.98 9.01 2.43
N ALA A 55 3.50 7.84 2.75
CA ALA A 55 4.29 7.66 3.97
C ALA A 55 5.59 8.48 3.92
N ILE A 56 6.25 8.52 2.76
CA ILE A 56 7.51 9.26 2.63
C ILE A 56 7.27 10.77 2.68
N VAL A 57 6.29 11.27 1.94
CA VAL A 57 6.10 12.71 1.74
C VAL A 57 5.28 13.35 2.84
N HIS A 58 4.16 12.72 3.19
CA HIS A 58 3.20 13.35 4.10
C HIS A 58 3.43 12.97 5.55
N ALA A 59 3.90 11.76 5.84
CA ALA A 59 4.14 11.35 7.21
C ALA A 59 5.40 12.00 7.78
N TYR A 60 6.44 12.14 6.98
CA TYR A 60 7.73 12.66 7.41
C TYR A 60 8.17 13.83 6.52
N PRO A 61 7.43 14.96 6.54
CA PRO A 61 7.73 16.06 5.61
C PRO A 61 9.08 16.71 5.86
N ASP A 62 9.57 16.73 7.09
CA ASP A 62 10.79 17.46 7.46
C ASP A 62 11.87 16.56 8.06
N SER A 63 11.69 15.25 8.00
CA SER A 63 12.62 14.32 8.65
C SER A 63 12.60 12.98 7.93
N ILE A 64 13.49 12.08 8.37
CA ILE A 64 13.53 10.71 7.88
C ILE A 64 13.05 9.81 9.01
N GLY A 65 11.99 9.06 8.76
CA GLY A 65 11.52 8.04 9.67
C GLY A 65 11.58 6.68 9.01
N PHE A 66 10.85 5.72 9.53
CA PHE A 66 10.80 4.37 8.96
C PHE A 66 9.42 4.09 8.39
N VAL A 67 9.41 3.37 7.28
CA VAL A 67 8.19 2.88 6.64
C VAL A 67 8.25 1.36 6.68
N THR A 68 7.16 0.73 7.07
CA THR A 68 7.03 -0.73 7.07
C THR A 68 5.99 -1.11 6.03
N VAL A 69 6.35 -2.03 5.14
CA VAL A 69 5.43 -2.58 4.15
C VAL A 69 5.35 -4.08 4.40
N ARG A 70 4.13 -4.59 4.53
CA ARG A 70 3.89 -6.01 4.72
C ARG A 70 2.94 -6.50 3.66
N ALA A 71 3.29 -7.61 3.02
CA ALA A 71 2.43 -8.26 2.05
C ALA A 71 2.12 -9.67 2.54
N ARG A 72 0.84 -10.02 2.55
CA ARG A 72 0.37 -11.33 2.98
C ARG A 72 -0.51 -11.95 1.92
N ILE A 73 -0.30 -13.24 1.68
CA ILE A 73 -1.14 -14.02 0.80
C ILE A 73 -2.02 -14.92 1.66
N TYR A 74 -3.31 -14.84 1.44
CA TYR A 74 -4.31 -15.69 2.10
C TYR A 74 -4.87 -16.67 1.09
N PRO A 75 -5.49 -17.76 1.58
CA PRO A 75 -6.18 -18.70 0.68
C PRO A 75 -7.21 -18.00 -0.19
N GLU A 76 -7.54 -18.63 -1.30
CA GLU A 76 -8.52 -18.12 -2.27
C GLU A 76 -8.05 -16.87 -3.01
N ASN A 77 -6.73 -16.76 -3.20
CA ASN A 77 -6.12 -15.71 -4.03
C ASN A 77 -6.32 -14.29 -3.48
N VAL A 78 -6.30 -14.15 -2.16
CA VAL A 78 -6.41 -12.82 -1.54
C VAL A 78 -5.02 -12.31 -1.17
N LEU A 79 -4.70 -11.11 -1.64
CA LEU A 79 -3.48 -10.39 -1.27
C LEU A 79 -3.84 -9.25 -0.34
N GLU A 80 -3.14 -9.16 0.79
CA GLU A 80 -3.29 -8.05 1.72
C GLU A 80 -1.98 -7.28 1.79
N LEU A 81 -2.06 -5.97 1.62
CA LEU A 81 -0.91 -5.07 1.70
C LEU A 81 -1.11 -4.12 2.87
N MET A 82 -0.08 -3.92 3.66
CA MET A 82 -0.08 -2.95 4.74
C MET A 82 1.10 -2.00 4.56
N VAL A 83 0.85 -0.70 4.67
CA VAL A 83 1.90 0.31 4.68
C VAL A 83 1.73 1.12 5.96
N LYS A 84 2.75 1.11 6.80
CA LYS A 84 2.69 1.73 8.12
C LYS A 84 3.84 2.71 8.31
N ASP A 85 3.51 3.87 8.85
CA ASP A 85 4.50 4.86 9.26
C ASP A 85 4.25 5.28 10.70
N HIS A 86 5.23 5.94 11.29
CA HIS A 86 5.16 6.52 12.63
C HIS A 86 5.30 8.04 12.56
N GLY A 87 4.79 8.63 11.48
CA GLY A 87 4.90 10.05 11.24
C GLY A 87 3.82 10.86 11.93
N ARG A 88 3.47 11.99 11.32
CA ARG A 88 2.57 12.95 11.96
C ARG A 88 1.10 12.52 11.98
N GLY A 89 0.72 11.52 11.22
CA GLY A 89 -0.66 11.07 11.13
C GLY A 89 -1.53 11.96 10.26
N ILE A 90 -2.77 11.58 10.12
CA ILE A 90 -3.79 12.30 9.35
C ILE A 90 -4.90 12.68 10.31
N SER A 91 -5.20 13.99 10.42
CA SER A 91 -6.22 14.45 11.35
C SER A 91 -7.63 14.27 10.82
N ASP A 92 -7.82 14.29 9.51
CA ASP A 92 -9.11 14.11 8.85
C ASP A 92 -8.97 13.12 7.71
N ILE A 93 -9.24 11.85 8.00
CA ILE A 93 -9.10 10.78 7.02
C ILE A 93 -10.12 10.93 5.88
N ASP A 94 -11.34 11.32 6.20
CA ASP A 94 -12.37 11.48 5.17
C ASP A 94 -11.98 12.54 4.15
N GLN A 95 -11.43 13.66 4.61
CA GLN A 95 -10.94 14.70 3.72
C GLN A 95 -9.75 14.21 2.90
N ALA A 96 -8.83 13.49 3.54
CA ALA A 96 -7.63 12.99 2.86
C ALA A 96 -7.95 12.00 1.74
N ARG A 97 -9.10 11.30 1.83
CA ARG A 97 -9.53 10.36 0.80
C ARG A 97 -10.22 11.03 -0.38
N GLN A 98 -10.57 12.30 -0.27
CA GLN A 98 -11.21 13.02 -1.38
C GLN A 98 -10.19 13.32 -2.48
N PRO A 99 -10.65 13.26 -3.75
CA PRO A 99 -9.77 13.59 -4.87
C PRO A 99 -9.19 15.00 -4.74
N MET A 100 -7.95 15.15 -5.17
CA MET A 100 -7.23 16.42 -5.24
C MET A 100 -6.80 17.00 -3.89
N PHE A 101 -7.08 16.33 -2.78
CA PHE A 101 -6.57 16.78 -1.48
C PHE A 101 -5.11 16.36 -1.35
N THR A 102 -4.22 17.31 -1.04
CA THR A 102 -2.82 17.02 -0.79
C THR A 102 -2.18 18.05 0.13
N THR A 103 -1.20 17.60 0.91
CA THR A 103 -0.35 18.49 1.71
C THR A 103 1.08 18.51 1.17
N GLY A 104 1.34 17.83 0.07
CA GLY A 104 2.70 17.56 -0.40
C GLY A 104 3.26 18.53 -1.43
N GLY A 105 2.56 19.53 -1.87
CA GLY A 105 3.06 20.46 -2.87
C GLY A 105 2.46 20.22 -4.24
N GLU A 106 2.85 21.08 -5.18
CA GLU A 106 2.19 21.16 -6.50
C GLU A 106 2.40 19.92 -7.37
N ASP A 107 3.52 19.23 -7.19
CA ASP A 107 3.81 18.04 -7.97
C ASP A 107 3.06 16.79 -7.47
N ARG A 108 2.24 16.91 -6.44
CA ARG A 108 1.44 15.82 -5.92
C ARG A 108 0.03 15.91 -6.45
N SER A 109 -0.46 14.80 -6.99
CA SER A 109 -1.78 14.78 -7.61
C SER A 109 -2.95 14.93 -6.61
N GLY A 110 -2.75 14.56 -5.35
CA GLY A 110 -3.82 14.51 -4.36
C GLY A 110 -4.80 13.38 -4.59
N MET A 111 -4.41 12.36 -5.37
CA MET A 111 -5.30 11.27 -5.79
C MET A 111 -4.91 9.92 -5.19
N GLY A 112 -3.92 9.87 -4.28
CA GLY A 112 -3.38 8.62 -3.79
C GLY A 112 -4.40 7.66 -3.22
N PHE A 113 -5.25 8.12 -2.28
CA PHE A 113 -6.26 7.24 -1.69
C PHE A 113 -7.37 6.90 -2.68
N THR A 114 -7.70 7.82 -3.58
CA THR A 114 -8.68 7.55 -4.64
C THR A 114 -8.19 6.45 -5.57
N ILE A 115 -6.90 6.49 -5.93
CA ILE A 115 -6.29 5.46 -6.79
C ILE A 115 -6.31 4.11 -6.07
N MET A 116 -5.92 4.09 -4.79
CA MET A 116 -5.95 2.85 -4.02
C MET A 116 -7.35 2.25 -3.95
N GLU A 117 -8.37 3.08 -3.73
CA GLU A 117 -9.76 2.62 -3.70
C GLU A 117 -10.21 2.06 -5.05
N SER A 118 -9.77 2.68 -6.15
CA SER A 118 -10.14 2.23 -7.49
C SER A 118 -9.53 0.88 -7.86
N PHE A 119 -8.29 0.64 -7.40
CA PHE A 119 -7.53 -0.53 -7.84
C PHE A 119 -7.59 -1.71 -6.87
N MET A 120 -7.97 -1.46 -5.63
CA MET A 120 -8.05 -2.50 -4.61
C MET A 120 -9.50 -2.75 -4.22
N ASP A 121 -9.79 -3.94 -3.75
CA ASP A 121 -11.16 -4.29 -3.37
C ASP A 121 -11.57 -3.66 -2.05
N LYS A 122 -10.60 -3.49 -1.13
CA LYS A 122 -10.85 -2.87 0.17
C LYS A 122 -9.70 -1.97 0.54
N LEU A 123 -10.02 -0.87 1.17
CA LEU A 123 -9.05 0.09 1.69
C LEU A 123 -9.47 0.48 3.10
N SER A 124 -8.56 0.30 4.06
CA SER A 124 -8.77 0.70 5.44
C SER A 124 -7.62 1.60 5.86
N ILE A 125 -7.93 2.73 6.47
CA ILE A 125 -6.92 3.69 6.93
C ILE A 125 -7.15 3.93 8.41
N ARG A 126 -6.10 3.74 9.20
CA ARG A 126 -6.07 4.09 10.61
C ARG A 126 -4.98 5.11 10.82
N SER A 127 -5.31 6.19 11.50
CA SER A 127 -4.31 7.22 11.76
C SER A 127 -4.56 7.84 13.12
N ILE A 128 -3.47 8.10 13.84
CA ILE A 128 -3.50 8.80 15.11
C ILE A 128 -2.60 9.99 14.94
N SER A 129 -3.16 11.19 15.09
CA SER A 129 -2.41 12.43 14.96
C SER A 129 -1.19 12.40 15.91
N GLY A 130 -0.02 12.68 15.37
CA GLY A 130 1.23 12.65 16.10
C GLY A 130 1.85 11.26 16.27
N ARG A 131 1.19 10.18 15.85
CA ARG A 131 1.70 8.81 16.06
C ARG A 131 1.90 8.01 14.79
N GLY A 132 1.19 8.36 13.71
CA GLY A 132 1.39 7.70 12.43
C GLY A 132 0.13 7.18 11.80
N THR A 133 0.31 6.49 10.67
CA THR A 133 -0.78 6.02 9.83
C THR A 133 -0.51 4.58 9.41
N THR A 134 -1.57 3.77 9.38
CA THR A 134 -1.53 2.42 8.82
C THR A 134 -2.58 2.32 7.74
N VAL A 135 -2.15 1.96 6.54
CA VAL A 135 -3.01 1.74 5.39
C VAL A 135 -3.03 0.24 5.10
N ILE A 136 -4.22 -0.34 5.03
CA ILE A 136 -4.38 -1.75 4.71
C ILE A 136 -5.25 -1.86 3.47
N MET A 137 -4.77 -2.60 2.48
CA MET A 137 -5.45 -2.81 1.21
C MET A 137 -5.58 -4.30 0.96
N LYS A 138 -6.72 -4.72 0.41
CA LYS A 138 -6.93 -6.11 0.02
C LYS A 138 -7.39 -6.20 -1.41
N LYS A 139 -6.90 -7.20 -2.11
CA LYS A 139 -7.29 -7.48 -3.48
C LYS A 139 -7.42 -8.98 -3.68
N LYS A 140 -8.57 -9.39 -4.20
CA LYS A 140 -8.79 -10.78 -4.58
C LYS A 140 -8.44 -10.89 -6.06
N LEU A 141 -7.46 -11.75 -6.37
CA LEU A 141 -7.05 -11.95 -7.75
C LEU A 141 -7.97 -12.98 -8.42
N ALA A 142 -8.16 -12.81 -9.72
CA ALA A 142 -9.00 -13.72 -10.48
C ALA A 142 -8.40 -15.13 -10.49
N PRO A 143 -9.22 -16.18 -10.35
CA PRO A 143 -8.71 -17.54 -10.48
C PRO A 143 -8.22 -17.79 -11.90
N ARG A 144 -7.15 -18.58 -12.01
CA ARG A 144 -6.58 -18.96 -13.31
C ARG A 144 -7.01 -20.38 -13.61
N ILE A 145 -7.53 -20.57 -14.80
CA ILE A 145 -8.05 -21.88 -15.22
C ILE A 145 -6.98 -22.96 -15.14
N ASN A 146 -5.78 -22.65 -15.60
CA ASN A 146 -4.68 -23.60 -15.66
C ASN A 146 -3.66 -23.41 -14.55
N ARG A 147 -4.06 -22.81 -13.43
CA ARG A 147 -3.14 -22.59 -12.32
C ARG A 147 -2.68 -23.92 -11.75
N SER A 148 -1.38 -24.17 -11.83
CA SER A 148 -0.79 -25.36 -11.22
C SER A 148 -0.27 -25.07 -9.84
N LYS A 149 -0.03 -26.12 -9.12
CA LYS A 149 0.52 -26.01 -7.78
C LYS A 149 1.99 -25.82 -7.75
#